data_6ebddd555b63b5e594a2439f7a451e08
#
_entry.id   6ebddd555b63b5e594a2439f7a451e08
#
_cell.length_a   1.000
_cell.length_b   1.000
_cell.length_c   1.000
_cell.angle_alpha   90.00
_cell.angle_beta   90.00
_cell.angle_gamma   90.00
#
_symmetry.space_group_name_H-M   'P 1'
#
loop_
_entity.id
_entity.type
_entity.pdbx_description
1 polymer ?
#
loop_
_entity_poly.entity_id
_entity_poly.type
_entity_poly.pdbx_seq_one_letter_code
_entity_poly.pdbx_strand_id
1 'polypeptide(L)'
;VTRQGQELGGSFALGRWRVRRAGYGAMQLAGDGVFGPPRDRDEALRVLRAAVAAGVDHIDTAQYYGAGTVNELVREALYPYPDGLAIVSKVAARRDTDGTLLRFDEPPELRQGIEENLATLGAGRLAAVNLRVMEPSETAGGRFDAQLAALVQAREEGLIDGIGLSNISREHLLRAAAQTEIVCVQNLFNLADRQSLDVLTECRARDIAFVPFCPLGWPGEVRHRLLTDPVLAALAVRLGATPAQVALAWLLDLAPNILLIAGTRTRAHLTENLGAADIRLDDAARGELTRHLPSARITGIR
;
A
#
# COMPACT_ATOMS: atom_id res chain seq x y z
N VAL A 1 -5.21 15.54 26.50
CA VAL A 1 -5.30 14.13 26.95
C VAL A 1 -4.68 13.31 25.83
N THR A 2 -3.39 12.97 25.95
CA THR A 2 -2.68 12.05 25.07
C THR A 2 -3.30 10.67 25.26
N ARG A 3 -4.09 10.19 24.29
CA ARG A 3 -4.49 8.79 24.21
C ARG A 3 -3.22 7.97 24.03
N GLN A 4 -2.85 7.20 25.06
CA GLN A 4 -1.82 6.17 24.94
C GLN A 4 -2.21 5.22 23.80
N GLY A 5 -1.30 5.09 22.81
CA GLY A 5 -1.23 4.05 21.82
C GLY A 5 -2.54 3.52 21.26
N GLN A 6 -3.12 4.20 20.26
CA GLN A 6 -4.09 3.53 19.38
C GLN A 6 -3.43 2.26 18.85
N GLU A 7 -4.06 1.09 19.05
CA GLU A 7 -3.54 -0.19 18.56
C GLU A 7 -3.57 -0.27 17.03
N LEU A 8 -4.09 0.75 16.32
CA LEU A 8 -4.18 0.88 14.87
C LEU A 8 -4.56 -0.45 14.16
N GLY A 9 -5.57 -1.14 14.72
CA GLY A 9 -6.08 -2.40 14.20
C GLY A 9 -5.26 -3.65 14.58
N GLY A 10 -4.36 -3.55 15.54
CA GLY A 10 -3.42 -4.59 15.91
C GLY A 10 -2.13 -4.54 15.08
N SER A 11 -1.36 -5.61 15.06
CA SER A 11 -0.09 -5.68 14.34
C SER A 11 0.06 -6.98 13.54
N PHE A 12 0.85 -6.93 12.46
CA PHE A 12 1.20 -8.12 11.66
C PHE A 12 2.66 -8.09 11.26
N ALA A 13 3.19 -9.25 10.87
CA ALA A 13 4.56 -9.39 10.39
C ALA A 13 4.72 -8.81 8.98
N LEU A 14 5.81 -8.10 8.75
CA LEU A 14 6.30 -7.65 7.45
C LEU A 14 7.77 -8.10 7.34
N GLY A 15 7.97 -9.37 7.05
CA GLY A 15 9.27 -10.02 7.21
C GLY A 15 9.74 -9.97 8.66
N ARG A 16 10.95 -9.47 8.90
CA ARG A 16 11.49 -9.29 10.27
C ARG A 16 10.83 -8.15 11.06
N TRP A 17 10.08 -7.26 10.40
CA TRP A 17 9.40 -6.14 11.01
C TRP A 17 8.05 -6.57 11.55
N ARG A 18 7.65 -6.04 12.69
CA ARG A 18 6.30 -6.17 13.21
C ARG A 18 5.67 -4.79 13.21
N VAL A 19 4.70 -4.58 12.32
CA VAL A 19 4.09 -3.28 12.08
C VAL A 19 2.62 -3.26 12.45
N ARG A 20 2.10 -2.09 12.78
CA ARG A 20 0.66 -1.88 13.00
C ARG A 20 -0.09 -2.03 11.69
N ARG A 21 -1.35 -2.49 11.78
CA ARG A 21 -2.13 -2.81 10.57
C ARG A 21 -2.66 -1.59 9.82
N ALA A 22 -2.74 -0.43 10.47
CA ALA A 22 -3.04 0.83 9.78
C ALA A 22 -1.76 1.65 9.61
N GLY A 23 -1.23 1.66 8.40
CA GLY A 23 -0.08 2.42 7.95
C GLY A 23 -0.45 3.60 7.06
N TYR A 24 0.52 4.14 6.35
CA TYR A 24 0.33 5.31 5.50
C TYR A 24 0.89 5.10 4.09
N GLY A 25 0.05 5.33 3.07
CA GLY A 25 0.45 5.33 1.66
C GLY A 25 0.78 6.74 1.16
N ALA A 26 2.00 6.95 0.69
CA ALA A 26 2.48 8.27 0.31
C ALA A 26 2.08 8.70 -1.13
N MET A 27 1.47 7.83 -1.94
CA MET A 27 1.12 8.11 -3.33
C MET A 27 0.32 9.42 -3.52
N GLN A 28 -0.58 9.73 -2.58
CA GLN A 28 -1.41 10.94 -2.66
C GLN A 28 -0.63 12.24 -2.40
N LEU A 29 0.62 12.17 -1.95
CA LEU A 29 1.49 13.35 -1.76
C LEU A 29 2.10 13.84 -3.08
N ALA A 30 2.05 13.06 -4.15
CA ALA A 30 2.41 13.54 -5.48
C ALA A 30 1.37 14.52 -6.02
N GLY A 31 1.74 15.26 -7.05
CA GLY A 31 0.85 16.10 -7.84
C GLY A 31 -0.23 15.30 -8.57
N ASP A 32 -1.01 15.97 -9.39
CA ASP A 32 -2.09 15.36 -10.15
C ASP A 32 -1.55 14.25 -11.09
N GLY A 33 -2.31 13.18 -11.23
CA GLY A 33 -1.85 12.01 -11.98
C GLY A 33 -0.70 11.24 -11.32
N VAL A 34 -0.41 11.48 -10.04
CA VAL A 34 0.75 10.91 -9.33
C VAL A 34 2.07 11.39 -9.95
N PHE A 35 2.09 12.62 -10.47
CA PHE A 35 3.24 13.20 -11.14
C PHE A 35 3.56 14.60 -10.60
N GLY A 36 4.87 14.94 -10.54
CA GLY A 36 5.35 16.22 -10.03
C GLY A 36 5.11 16.45 -8.53
N PRO A 37 5.38 17.68 -8.06
CA PRO A 37 5.30 18.03 -6.65
C PRO A 37 3.86 18.14 -6.14
N PRO A 38 3.65 18.06 -4.82
CA PRO A 38 2.34 18.26 -4.20
C PRO A 38 1.83 19.70 -4.43
N ARG A 39 0.51 19.87 -4.38
CA ARG A 39 -0.12 21.19 -4.42
C ARG A 39 0.21 22.07 -3.21
N ASP A 40 0.35 21.44 -2.04
CA ASP A 40 0.76 22.06 -0.77
C ASP A 40 1.87 21.20 -0.13
N ARG A 41 3.11 21.67 -0.29
CA ARG A 41 4.29 20.98 0.22
C ARG A 41 4.35 20.98 1.74
N ASP A 42 3.98 22.06 2.36
CA ASP A 42 4.02 22.20 3.81
C ASP A 42 2.98 21.29 4.47
N GLU A 43 1.77 21.19 3.90
CA GLU A 43 0.77 20.25 4.41
C GLU A 43 1.21 18.80 4.17
N ALA A 44 1.86 18.48 3.06
CA ALA A 44 2.42 17.14 2.82
C ALA A 44 3.43 16.73 3.91
N LEU A 45 4.34 17.63 4.29
CA LEU A 45 5.29 17.40 5.39
C LEU A 45 4.57 17.26 6.75
N ARG A 46 3.55 18.09 7.01
CA ARG A 46 2.75 18.02 8.24
C ARG A 46 1.98 16.71 8.34
N VAL A 47 1.43 16.20 7.23
CA VAL A 47 0.73 14.90 7.18
C VAL A 47 1.66 13.75 7.52
N LEU A 48 2.86 13.71 6.92
CA LEU A 48 3.86 12.67 7.21
C LEU A 48 4.27 12.66 8.69
N ARG A 49 4.57 13.84 9.25
CA ARG A 49 4.92 13.97 10.68
C ARG A 49 3.74 13.57 11.59
N ALA A 50 2.52 13.98 11.23
CA ALA A 50 1.32 13.64 11.97
C ALA A 50 1.02 12.12 11.93
N ALA A 51 1.29 11.45 10.80
CA ALA A 51 1.11 9.99 10.69
C ALA A 51 2.01 9.24 11.68
N VAL A 52 3.30 9.57 11.71
CA VAL A 52 4.25 8.94 12.67
C VAL A 52 3.90 9.31 14.12
N ALA A 53 3.55 10.57 14.39
CA ALA A 53 3.13 11.01 15.72
C ALA A 53 1.83 10.32 16.20
N ALA A 54 0.94 9.91 15.28
CA ALA A 54 -0.25 9.11 15.57
C ALA A 54 0.04 7.62 15.77
N GLY A 55 1.30 7.19 15.60
CA GLY A 55 1.74 5.83 15.82
C GLY A 55 1.82 4.97 14.54
N VAL A 56 1.71 5.54 13.36
CA VAL A 56 2.04 4.82 12.11
C VAL A 56 3.52 4.44 12.13
N ASP A 57 3.79 3.17 11.93
CA ASP A 57 5.13 2.57 11.95
C ASP A 57 5.51 1.87 10.63
N HIS A 58 4.66 1.99 9.60
CA HIS A 58 5.05 1.65 8.24
C HIS A 58 4.51 2.67 7.22
N ILE A 59 5.37 3.04 6.26
CA ILE A 59 5.07 3.96 5.17
C ILE A 59 5.35 3.26 3.85
N ASP A 60 4.35 3.29 2.97
CA ASP A 60 4.47 2.79 1.60
C ASP A 60 4.71 3.96 0.62
N THR A 61 5.77 3.87 -0.17
CA THR A 61 6.14 4.84 -1.20
C THR A 61 6.52 4.15 -2.51
N ALA A 62 7.01 4.90 -3.48
CA ALA A 62 7.65 4.42 -4.70
C ALA A 62 8.50 5.52 -5.32
N GLN A 63 9.64 5.16 -5.94
CA GLN A 63 10.50 6.11 -6.62
C GLN A 63 9.79 6.88 -7.73
N TYR A 64 8.85 6.25 -8.41
CA TYR A 64 8.08 6.88 -9.48
C TYR A 64 6.88 7.71 -9.00
N TYR A 65 6.64 7.87 -7.69
CA TYR A 65 5.65 8.81 -7.18
C TYR A 65 6.19 10.24 -7.24
N GLY A 66 5.53 11.07 -8.07
CA GLY A 66 5.98 12.42 -8.32
C GLY A 66 7.39 12.52 -8.95
N ALA A 67 7.83 11.45 -9.66
CA ALA A 67 9.18 11.34 -10.20
C ALA A 67 10.29 11.55 -9.13
N GLY A 68 10.13 10.91 -7.97
CA GLY A 68 11.08 10.98 -6.84
C GLY A 68 10.70 12.00 -5.76
N THR A 69 9.91 13.01 -6.07
CA THR A 69 9.52 14.08 -5.12
C THR A 69 8.90 13.54 -3.83
N VAL A 70 8.12 12.43 -3.90
CA VAL A 70 7.48 11.87 -2.70
C VAL A 70 8.50 11.26 -1.76
N ASN A 71 9.54 10.58 -2.26
CA ASN A 71 10.62 10.06 -1.43
C ASN A 71 11.40 11.20 -0.75
N GLU A 72 11.65 12.29 -1.47
CA GLU A 72 12.28 13.49 -0.91
C GLU A 72 11.44 14.11 0.22
N LEU A 73 10.11 14.17 0.06
CA LEU A 73 9.19 14.64 1.10
C LEU A 73 9.23 13.72 2.34
N VAL A 74 9.25 12.39 2.15
CA VAL A 74 9.38 11.44 3.25
C VAL A 74 10.69 11.65 4.00
N ARG A 75 11.81 11.81 3.27
CA ARG A 75 13.11 12.14 3.86
C ARG A 75 13.07 13.45 4.63
N GLU A 76 12.61 14.53 4.04
CA GLU A 76 12.58 15.84 4.68
C GLU A 76 11.69 15.90 5.91
N ALA A 77 10.56 15.17 5.87
CA ALA A 77 9.65 15.14 7.00
C ALA A 77 10.16 14.33 8.17
N LEU A 78 10.88 13.22 7.91
CA LEU A 78 11.06 12.14 8.89
C LEU A 78 12.52 11.75 9.14
N TYR A 79 13.49 12.23 8.32
CA TYR A 79 14.89 11.91 8.57
C TYR A 79 15.49 12.79 9.70
N PRO A 80 16.26 12.23 10.65
CA PRO A 80 16.55 10.81 10.81
C PRO A 80 15.31 10.01 11.17
N TYR A 81 15.14 8.85 10.51
CA TYR A 81 13.95 8.03 10.70
C TYR A 81 13.85 7.49 12.12
N PRO A 82 12.66 7.51 12.74
CA PRO A 82 12.46 6.90 14.05
C PRO A 82 12.78 5.40 14.02
N ASP A 83 13.31 4.89 15.12
CA ASP A 83 13.50 3.47 15.30
C ASP A 83 12.14 2.73 15.15
N GLY A 84 12.15 1.63 14.40
CA GLY A 84 10.95 0.82 14.17
C GLY A 84 10.05 1.32 13.03
N LEU A 85 10.37 2.43 12.34
CA LEU A 85 9.63 2.87 11.15
C LEU A 85 10.07 2.05 9.92
N ALA A 86 9.17 1.20 9.44
CA ALA A 86 9.37 0.40 8.22
C ALA A 86 9.02 1.23 6.97
N ILE A 87 10.00 1.47 6.10
CA ILE A 87 9.76 2.10 4.80
C ILE A 87 9.74 1.01 3.74
N VAL A 88 8.60 0.93 3.03
CA VAL A 88 8.37 0.01 1.91
C VAL A 88 8.31 0.80 0.62
N SER A 89 9.03 0.36 -0.40
CA SER A 89 9.00 1.00 -1.72
C SER A 89 8.70 -0.01 -2.84
N LYS A 90 8.77 0.46 -4.09
CA LYS A 90 8.47 -0.33 -5.28
C LYS A 90 9.50 -0.07 -6.37
N VAL A 91 9.72 -1.08 -7.19
CA VAL A 91 10.55 -1.01 -8.41
C VAL A 91 9.79 -1.58 -9.61
N ALA A 92 10.40 -1.61 -10.77
CA ALA A 92 9.92 -2.10 -12.06
C ALA A 92 9.10 -1.08 -12.87
N ALA A 93 9.03 0.18 -12.42
CA ALA A 93 8.42 1.24 -13.20
C ALA A 93 9.20 2.55 -13.00
N ARG A 94 9.11 3.44 -13.98
CA ARG A 94 9.59 4.83 -13.90
C ARG A 94 8.61 5.76 -14.63
N ARG A 95 8.70 7.05 -14.37
CA ARG A 95 7.97 8.05 -15.15
C ARG A 95 8.90 8.75 -16.11
N ASP A 96 8.41 9.02 -17.31
CA ASP A 96 9.08 9.89 -18.26
C ASP A 96 8.77 11.38 -18.00
N THR A 97 9.22 12.24 -18.89
CA THR A 97 9.11 13.70 -18.75
C THR A 97 7.69 14.24 -18.83
N ASP A 98 6.75 13.51 -19.42
CA ASP A 98 5.33 13.88 -19.51
C ASP A 98 4.46 13.17 -18.46
N GLY A 99 5.08 12.36 -17.61
CA GLY A 99 4.41 11.65 -16.53
C GLY A 99 3.87 10.27 -16.90
N THR A 100 4.12 9.78 -18.12
CA THR A 100 3.74 8.42 -18.51
C THR A 100 4.51 7.38 -17.70
N LEU A 101 3.81 6.37 -17.19
CA LEU A 101 4.43 5.28 -16.46
C LEU A 101 4.99 4.25 -17.44
N LEU A 102 6.30 4.10 -17.46
CA LEU A 102 7.04 3.19 -18.30
C LEU A 102 7.56 1.97 -17.55
N ARG A 103 7.78 0.87 -18.25
CA ARG A 103 8.54 -0.27 -17.72
C ARG A 103 9.98 0.16 -17.41
N PHE A 104 10.47 -0.34 -16.28
CA PHE A 104 11.84 -0.20 -15.84
C PHE A 104 12.17 -1.44 -15.02
N ASP A 105 12.11 -2.62 -15.69
CA ASP A 105 11.94 -3.90 -15.02
C ASP A 105 12.93 -4.99 -15.49
N GLU A 106 13.97 -4.61 -16.25
CA GLU A 106 15.11 -5.50 -16.46
C GLU A 106 15.98 -5.57 -15.19
N PRO A 107 16.68 -6.70 -14.90
CA PRO A 107 17.46 -6.87 -13.67
C PRO A 107 18.39 -5.70 -13.31
N PRO A 108 19.17 -5.11 -14.22
CA PRO A 108 19.97 -3.92 -13.92
C PRO A 108 19.13 -2.69 -13.57
N GLU A 109 17.96 -2.52 -14.21
CA GLU A 109 17.04 -1.42 -13.95
C GLU A 109 16.38 -1.55 -12.57
N LEU A 110 16.05 -2.77 -12.15
CA LEU A 110 15.54 -3.05 -10.80
C LEU A 110 16.58 -2.67 -9.74
N ARG A 111 17.84 -3.03 -9.97
CA ARG A 111 18.95 -2.65 -9.11
C ARG A 111 19.07 -1.13 -9.01
N GLN A 112 19.10 -0.44 -10.14
CA GLN A 112 19.13 1.01 -10.20
C GLN A 112 17.94 1.63 -9.45
N GLY A 113 16.72 1.10 -9.63
CA GLY A 113 15.53 1.57 -8.95
C GLY A 113 15.61 1.41 -7.42
N ILE A 114 16.26 0.35 -6.90
CA ILE A 114 16.51 0.18 -5.47
C ILE A 114 17.50 1.26 -4.98
N GLU A 115 18.60 1.46 -5.68
CA GLU A 115 19.63 2.45 -5.34
C GLU A 115 19.08 3.88 -5.36
N GLU A 116 18.26 4.23 -6.36
CA GLU A 116 17.57 5.53 -6.45
C GLU A 116 16.61 5.73 -5.26
N ASN A 117 15.86 4.70 -4.85
CA ASN A 117 15.02 4.76 -3.66
C ASN A 117 15.87 5.04 -2.40
N LEU A 118 16.96 4.31 -2.21
CA LEU A 118 17.85 4.50 -1.06
C LEU A 118 18.45 5.92 -1.03
N ALA A 119 18.89 6.42 -2.18
CA ALA A 119 19.50 7.75 -2.31
C ALA A 119 18.49 8.87 -2.01
N THR A 120 17.29 8.82 -2.59
CA THR A 120 16.25 9.84 -2.43
C THR A 120 15.65 9.84 -1.03
N LEU A 121 15.47 8.66 -0.43
CA LEU A 121 15.07 8.52 0.97
C LEU A 121 16.19 8.81 1.96
N GLY A 122 17.44 8.79 1.54
CA GLY A 122 18.59 8.90 2.45
C GLY A 122 18.68 7.71 3.42
N ALA A 123 18.19 6.55 3.00
CA ALA A 123 18.15 5.33 3.81
C ALA A 123 19.29 4.38 3.40
N GLY A 124 19.92 3.72 4.36
CA GLY A 124 20.93 2.68 4.07
C GLY A 124 20.30 1.35 3.67
N ARG A 125 19.02 1.15 4.02
CA ARG A 125 18.26 -0.09 3.77
C ARG A 125 16.76 0.19 3.81
N LEU A 126 15.97 -0.54 2.99
CA LEU A 126 14.50 -0.51 3.03
C LEU A 126 13.96 -1.75 3.74
N ALA A 127 12.83 -1.58 4.44
CA ALA A 127 12.15 -2.70 5.12
C ALA A 127 11.63 -3.75 4.13
N ALA A 128 11.12 -3.30 2.99
CA ALA A 128 10.79 -4.18 1.87
C ALA A 128 10.76 -3.39 0.55
N VAL A 129 10.96 -4.09 -0.56
CA VAL A 129 10.75 -3.56 -1.90
C VAL A 129 9.81 -4.48 -2.66
N ASN A 130 8.75 -3.90 -3.20
CA ASN A 130 7.79 -4.60 -4.03
C ASN A 130 8.26 -4.64 -5.49
N LEU A 131 8.43 -5.83 -6.04
CA LEU A 131 8.51 -6.03 -7.48
C LEU A 131 7.11 -5.81 -8.08
N ARG A 132 6.93 -4.73 -8.82
CA ARG A 132 5.66 -4.44 -9.49
C ARG A 132 5.60 -5.14 -10.84
N VAL A 133 4.68 -6.07 -11.02
CA VAL A 133 4.37 -6.62 -12.35
C VAL A 133 3.54 -5.60 -13.12
N MET A 134 4.02 -5.16 -14.28
CA MET A 134 3.34 -4.12 -15.05
C MET A 134 2.03 -4.62 -15.64
N GLU A 135 2.01 -5.86 -16.15
CA GLU A 135 0.83 -6.51 -16.70
C GLU A 135 0.53 -7.80 -15.94
N PRO A 136 -0.48 -7.81 -15.03
CA PRO A 136 -0.80 -8.99 -14.19
C PRO A 136 -1.21 -10.23 -15.00
N SER A 137 -1.65 -10.03 -16.24
CA SER A 137 -2.00 -11.10 -17.18
C SER A 137 -0.80 -11.78 -17.85
N GLU A 138 0.41 -11.23 -17.71
CA GLU A 138 1.62 -11.92 -18.18
C GLU A 138 1.83 -13.21 -17.37
N THR A 139 2.27 -14.25 -18.06
CA THR A 139 2.59 -15.52 -17.42
C THR A 139 3.83 -15.36 -16.53
N ALA A 140 3.78 -15.93 -15.33
CA ALA A 140 4.92 -16.01 -14.44
C ALA A 140 5.99 -16.95 -15.04
N GLY A 141 6.93 -16.40 -15.80
CA GLY A 141 7.94 -17.14 -16.56
C GLY A 141 9.37 -16.72 -16.24
N GLY A 142 10.30 -17.06 -17.14
CA GLY A 142 11.73 -16.82 -16.96
C GLY A 142 12.11 -15.35 -16.75
N ARG A 143 11.37 -14.40 -17.36
CA ARG A 143 11.57 -12.95 -17.10
C ARG A 143 11.28 -12.61 -15.63
N PHE A 144 10.15 -13.09 -15.11
CA PHE A 144 9.78 -12.88 -13.72
C PHE A 144 10.80 -13.51 -12.76
N ASP A 145 11.33 -14.71 -13.10
CA ASP A 145 12.37 -15.33 -12.29
C ASP A 145 13.67 -14.51 -12.26
N ALA A 146 14.08 -13.95 -13.40
CA ALA A 146 15.26 -13.08 -13.47
C ALA A 146 15.06 -11.78 -12.65
N GLN A 147 13.87 -11.20 -12.71
CA GLN A 147 13.49 -10.05 -11.89
C GLN A 147 13.53 -10.39 -10.39
N LEU A 148 12.97 -11.53 -10.01
CA LEU A 148 12.98 -12.00 -8.62
C LEU A 148 14.41 -12.24 -8.13
N ALA A 149 15.27 -12.85 -8.94
CA ALA A 149 16.67 -13.09 -8.62
C ALA A 149 17.43 -11.77 -8.35
N ALA A 150 17.14 -10.69 -9.08
CA ALA A 150 17.74 -9.39 -8.82
C ALA A 150 17.36 -8.82 -7.45
N LEU A 151 16.11 -9.02 -6.99
CA LEU A 151 15.71 -8.61 -5.64
C LEU A 151 16.33 -9.52 -4.56
N VAL A 152 16.48 -10.82 -4.83
CA VAL A 152 17.18 -11.75 -3.92
C VAL A 152 18.61 -11.28 -3.72
N GLN A 153 19.33 -10.96 -4.80
CA GLN A 153 20.68 -10.42 -4.73
C GLN A 153 20.73 -9.10 -3.92
N ALA A 154 19.81 -8.16 -4.17
CA ALA A 154 19.75 -6.91 -3.40
C ALA A 154 19.51 -7.13 -1.91
N ARG A 155 18.72 -8.15 -1.53
CA ARG A 155 18.52 -8.55 -0.13
C ARG A 155 19.78 -9.15 0.47
N GLU A 156 20.48 -10.03 -0.23
CA GLU A 156 21.74 -10.63 0.21
C GLU A 156 22.84 -9.59 0.42
N GLU A 157 22.86 -8.55 -0.41
CA GLU A 157 23.77 -7.40 -0.27
C GLU A 157 23.33 -6.44 0.85
N GLY A 158 22.17 -6.65 1.45
CA GLY A 158 21.69 -5.86 2.58
C GLY A 158 21.06 -4.51 2.20
N LEU A 159 20.68 -4.29 0.95
CA LEU A 159 19.99 -3.09 0.50
C LEU A 159 18.51 -3.07 0.88
N ILE A 160 17.92 -4.25 0.99
CA ILE A 160 16.53 -4.46 1.41
C ILE A 160 16.45 -5.58 2.44
N ASP A 161 15.49 -5.53 3.36
CA ASP A 161 15.26 -6.61 4.33
C ASP A 161 14.31 -7.68 3.79
N GLY A 162 13.29 -7.27 3.04
CA GLY A 162 12.24 -8.15 2.53
C GLY A 162 11.92 -7.91 1.05
N ILE A 163 11.43 -8.95 0.41
CA ILE A 163 10.94 -8.92 -0.96
C ILE A 163 9.41 -8.98 -0.91
N GLY A 164 8.78 -7.96 -1.50
CA GLY A 164 7.35 -7.94 -1.75
C GLY A 164 7.03 -8.07 -3.23
N LEU A 165 5.78 -8.31 -3.53
CA LEU A 165 5.25 -8.35 -4.91
C LEU A 165 4.10 -7.36 -5.04
N SER A 166 3.89 -6.78 -6.22
CA SER A 166 2.77 -5.87 -6.45
C SER A 166 2.13 -6.09 -7.81
N ASN A 167 0.79 -5.98 -7.86
CA ASN A 167 0.00 -6.11 -9.09
C ASN A 167 0.20 -7.48 -9.76
N ILE A 168 0.07 -8.55 -8.98
CA ILE A 168 0.38 -9.93 -9.38
C ILE A 168 -0.87 -10.81 -9.43
N SER A 169 -0.79 -11.90 -10.21
CA SER A 169 -1.71 -13.03 -10.14
C SER A 169 -1.30 -14.03 -9.02
N ARG A 170 -2.20 -14.94 -8.68
CA ARG A 170 -1.89 -16.05 -7.76
C ARG A 170 -0.74 -16.91 -8.28
N GLU A 171 -0.61 -17.10 -9.60
CA GLU A 171 0.49 -17.86 -10.22
C GLU A 171 1.85 -17.23 -9.91
N HIS A 172 1.99 -15.89 -10.05
CA HIS A 172 3.20 -15.16 -9.68
C HIS A 172 3.57 -15.39 -8.20
N LEU A 173 2.58 -15.31 -7.30
CA LEU A 173 2.83 -15.53 -5.87
C LEU A 173 3.36 -16.94 -5.60
N LEU A 174 2.71 -17.97 -6.16
CA LEU A 174 3.11 -19.35 -5.95
C LEU A 174 4.53 -19.62 -6.51
N ARG A 175 4.81 -19.07 -7.69
CA ARG A 175 6.14 -19.21 -8.32
C ARG A 175 7.23 -18.50 -7.52
N ALA A 176 6.97 -17.30 -7.02
CA ALA A 176 7.93 -16.56 -6.21
C ALA A 176 8.16 -17.23 -4.85
N ALA A 177 7.09 -17.65 -4.16
CA ALA A 177 7.17 -18.30 -2.86
C ALA A 177 7.86 -19.68 -2.90
N ALA A 178 7.95 -20.32 -4.06
CA ALA A 178 8.74 -21.53 -4.26
C ALA A 178 10.25 -21.25 -4.37
N GLN A 179 10.66 -20.01 -4.64
CA GLN A 179 12.05 -19.64 -4.88
C GLN A 179 12.66 -18.85 -3.71
N THR A 180 11.86 -18.03 -3.03
CA THR A 180 12.33 -17.18 -1.94
C THR A 180 11.19 -16.78 -0.99
N GLU A 181 11.55 -16.29 0.19
CA GLU A 181 10.59 -15.69 1.12
C GLU A 181 9.99 -14.40 0.52
N ILE A 182 8.65 -14.32 0.54
CA ILE A 182 7.88 -13.12 0.17
C ILE A 182 7.24 -12.57 1.44
N VAL A 183 7.51 -11.30 1.77
CA VAL A 183 7.05 -10.70 3.03
C VAL A 183 5.71 -9.98 2.87
N CYS A 184 5.37 -9.50 1.68
CA CYS A 184 4.07 -8.89 1.40
C CYS A 184 3.67 -8.99 -0.06
N VAL A 185 2.36 -8.87 -0.29
CA VAL A 185 1.77 -8.70 -1.63
C VAL A 185 0.88 -7.47 -1.62
N GLN A 186 1.10 -6.57 -2.58
CA GLN A 186 0.34 -5.34 -2.71
C GLN A 186 -0.48 -5.35 -4.00
N ASN A 187 -1.78 -5.60 -3.91
CA ASN A 187 -2.70 -5.68 -5.05
C ASN A 187 -3.90 -4.73 -4.89
N LEU A 188 -4.54 -4.40 -6.01
CA LEU A 188 -5.81 -3.68 -5.99
C LEU A 188 -6.85 -4.52 -5.26
N PHE A 189 -7.38 -3.95 -4.17
CA PHE A 189 -8.44 -4.60 -3.41
C PHE A 189 -9.21 -3.60 -2.55
N ASN A 190 -10.53 -3.61 -2.64
CA ASN A 190 -11.43 -2.79 -1.85
C ASN A 190 -12.85 -3.36 -1.90
N LEU A 191 -13.81 -2.70 -1.25
CA LEU A 191 -15.21 -3.15 -1.24
C LEU A 191 -15.81 -3.33 -2.63
N ALA A 192 -15.46 -2.48 -3.60
CA ALA A 192 -16.00 -2.51 -4.96
C ALA A 192 -15.16 -3.38 -5.92
N ASP A 193 -13.91 -3.70 -5.57
CA ASP A 193 -13.03 -4.54 -6.37
C ASP A 193 -12.39 -5.62 -5.51
N ARG A 194 -12.75 -6.86 -5.78
CA ARG A 194 -12.30 -8.05 -5.02
C ARG A 194 -11.61 -9.08 -5.91
N GLN A 195 -11.08 -8.66 -7.07
CA GLN A 195 -10.48 -9.58 -8.04
C GLN A 195 -9.25 -10.31 -7.48
N SER A 196 -8.55 -9.72 -6.52
CA SER A 196 -7.39 -10.33 -5.86
C SER A 196 -7.75 -11.16 -4.61
N LEU A 197 -8.99 -11.64 -4.47
CA LEU A 197 -9.42 -12.43 -3.31
C LEU A 197 -8.68 -13.77 -3.20
N ASP A 198 -8.37 -14.40 -4.33
CA ASP A 198 -7.57 -15.62 -4.41
C ASP A 198 -6.13 -15.39 -3.94
N VAL A 199 -5.54 -14.24 -4.29
CA VAL A 199 -4.20 -13.83 -3.84
C VAL A 199 -4.21 -13.54 -2.33
N LEU A 200 -5.23 -12.81 -1.82
CA LEU A 200 -5.40 -12.60 -0.37
C LEU A 200 -5.50 -13.92 0.39
N THR A 201 -6.30 -14.86 -0.14
CA THR A 201 -6.48 -16.19 0.46
C THR A 201 -5.16 -16.95 0.55
N GLU A 202 -4.37 -16.93 -0.53
CA GLU A 202 -3.05 -17.56 -0.56
C GLU A 202 -2.06 -16.87 0.38
N CYS A 203 -2.05 -15.53 0.44
CA CYS A 203 -1.24 -14.78 1.38
C CYS A 203 -1.55 -15.16 2.84
N ARG A 204 -2.86 -15.27 3.17
CA ARG A 204 -3.28 -15.66 4.52
C ARG A 204 -2.83 -17.08 4.88
N ALA A 205 -2.91 -18.04 3.93
CA ALA A 205 -2.47 -19.42 4.15
C ALA A 205 -0.96 -19.56 4.37
N ARG A 206 -0.17 -18.53 4.01
CA ARG A 206 1.30 -18.51 4.09
C ARG A 206 1.85 -17.48 5.08
N ASP A 207 0.99 -16.84 5.88
CA ASP A 207 1.37 -15.74 6.79
C ASP A 207 2.09 -14.56 6.10
N ILE A 208 1.78 -14.33 4.81
CA ILE A 208 2.27 -13.19 4.03
C ILE A 208 1.35 -12.00 4.24
N ALA A 209 1.91 -10.80 4.49
CA ALA A 209 1.12 -9.59 4.58
C ALA A 209 0.44 -9.28 3.23
N PHE A 210 -0.87 -8.94 3.27
CA PHE A 210 -1.59 -8.45 2.10
C PHE A 210 -1.87 -6.95 2.25
N VAL A 211 -1.44 -6.18 1.26
CA VAL A 211 -1.47 -4.71 1.30
C VAL A 211 -2.42 -4.21 0.19
N PRO A 212 -3.70 -3.94 0.50
CA PRO A 212 -4.63 -3.44 -0.49
C PRO A 212 -4.25 -2.04 -0.95
N PHE A 213 -3.85 -1.85 -2.21
CA PHE A 213 -3.73 -0.50 -2.76
C PHE A 213 -5.08 0.00 -3.26
N CYS A 214 -5.29 1.32 -3.28
CA CYS A 214 -6.58 1.96 -3.51
C CYS A 214 -7.70 1.38 -2.63
N PRO A 215 -7.52 1.32 -1.29
CA PRO A 215 -8.47 0.69 -0.38
C PRO A 215 -9.85 1.37 -0.35
N LEU A 216 -9.95 2.62 -0.79
CA LEU A 216 -11.18 3.39 -0.97
C LEU A 216 -11.59 3.54 -2.44
N GLY A 217 -11.12 2.65 -3.32
CA GLY A 217 -11.29 2.76 -4.76
C GLY A 217 -10.30 3.72 -5.42
N TRP A 218 -10.19 3.61 -6.73
CA TRP A 218 -9.35 4.50 -7.53
C TRP A 218 -9.83 5.95 -7.42
N PRO A 219 -8.93 6.93 -7.27
CA PRO A 219 -9.31 8.35 -7.18
C PRO A 219 -10.19 8.81 -8.34
N GLY A 220 -11.18 9.64 -8.05
CA GLY A 220 -12.17 10.09 -9.00
C GLY A 220 -13.50 9.34 -8.87
N GLU A 221 -14.11 8.98 -10.00
CA GLU A 221 -15.46 8.41 -10.08
C GLU A 221 -15.64 7.12 -9.28
N VAL A 222 -14.66 6.21 -9.31
CA VAL A 222 -14.74 4.92 -8.59
C VAL A 222 -14.83 5.15 -7.08
N ARG A 223 -13.96 6.00 -6.55
CA ARG A 223 -13.99 6.38 -5.12
C ARG A 223 -15.28 7.12 -4.77
N HIS A 224 -15.72 8.03 -5.61
CA HIS A 224 -16.94 8.78 -5.39
C HIS A 224 -18.15 7.83 -5.27
N ARG A 225 -18.34 6.93 -6.23
CA ARG A 225 -19.42 5.93 -6.20
C ARG A 225 -19.37 5.03 -4.97
N LEU A 226 -18.18 4.59 -4.57
CA LEU A 226 -18.03 3.77 -3.38
C LEU A 226 -18.45 4.55 -2.13
N LEU A 227 -17.96 5.77 -1.94
CA LEU A 227 -18.20 6.55 -0.72
C LEU A 227 -19.61 7.18 -0.66
N THR A 228 -20.33 7.23 -1.77
CA THR A 228 -21.74 7.69 -1.84
C THR A 228 -22.72 6.52 -1.95
N ASP A 229 -22.25 5.28 -1.85
CA ASP A 229 -23.13 4.11 -1.87
C ASP A 229 -24.14 4.16 -0.71
N PRO A 230 -25.45 4.02 -0.98
CA PRO A 230 -26.50 4.17 0.04
C PRO A 230 -26.39 3.20 1.21
N VAL A 231 -25.96 1.96 0.95
CA VAL A 231 -25.81 0.94 2.00
C VAL A 231 -24.61 1.29 2.89
N LEU A 232 -23.49 1.67 2.26
CA LEU A 232 -22.30 2.10 3.01
C LEU A 232 -22.60 3.35 3.84
N ALA A 233 -23.35 4.31 3.29
CA ALA A 233 -23.77 5.52 4.00
C ALA A 233 -24.68 5.21 5.20
N ALA A 234 -25.68 4.32 5.03
CA ALA A 234 -26.57 3.89 6.11
C ALA A 234 -25.80 3.18 7.24
N LEU A 235 -24.86 2.30 6.89
CA LEU A 235 -23.98 1.63 7.85
C LEU A 235 -23.10 2.64 8.60
N ALA A 236 -22.56 3.63 7.91
CA ALA A 236 -21.75 4.67 8.50
C ALA A 236 -22.52 5.46 9.57
N VAL A 237 -23.78 5.84 9.28
CA VAL A 237 -24.66 6.49 10.27
C VAL A 237 -24.89 5.58 11.47
N ARG A 238 -25.23 4.29 11.26
CA ARG A 238 -25.48 3.33 12.34
C ARG A 238 -24.28 3.12 13.25
N LEU A 239 -23.07 3.14 12.67
CA LEU A 239 -21.82 2.90 13.39
C LEU A 239 -21.19 4.19 13.96
N GLY A 240 -21.81 5.36 13.75
CA GLY A 240 -21.24 6.65 14.16
C GLY A 240 -19.90 6.96 13.47
N ALA A 241 -19.75 6.53 12.22
CA ALA A 241 -18.53 6.60 11.43
C ALA A 241 -18.77 7.28 10.07
N THR A 242 -17.71 7.48 9.29
CA THR A 242 -17.84 7.89 7.89
C THR A 242 -17.87 6.67 6.95
N PRO A 243 -18.39 6.80 5.72
CA PRO A 243 -18.30 5.74 4.71
C PRO A 243 -16.88 5.27 4.45
N ALA A 244 -15.90 6.18 4.44
CA ALA A 244 -14.48 5.85 4.29
C ALA A 244 -13.98 4.98 5.44
N GLN A 245 -14.31 5.34 6.68
CA GLN A 245 -13.94 4.56 7.87
C GLN A 245 -14.56 3.16 7.85
N VAL A 246 -15.83 3.03 7.48
CA VAL A 246 -16.50 1.71 7.38
C VAL A 246 -15.84 0.84 6.31
N ALA A 247 -15.50 1.42 5.14
CA ALA A 247 -14.83 0.68 4.08
C ALA A 247 -13.43 0.20 4.50
N LEU A 248 -12.65 1.02 5.20
CA LEU A 248 -11.33 0.65 5.72
C LEU A 248 -11.44 -0.37 6.87
N ALA A 249 -12.42 -0.21 7.77
CA ALA A 249 -12.68 -1.14 8.86
C ALA A 249 -13.05 -2.54 8.32
N TRP A 250 -13.84 -2.59 7.24
CA TRP A 250 -14.16 -3.85 6.57
C TRP A 250 -12.90 -4.57 6.07
N LEU A 251 -11.95 -3.86 5.48
CA LEU A 251 -10.68 -4.46 5.07
C LEU A 251 -9.91 -5.03 6.28
N LEU A 252 -9.79 -4.29 7.37
CA LEU A 252 -9.13 -4.77 8.58
C LEU A 252 -9.85 -5.97 9.21
N ASP A 253 -11.17 -6.03 9.12
CA ASP A 253 -11.97 -7.12 9.65
C ASP A 253 -11.91 -8.39 8.78
N LEU A 254 -11.66 -8.25 7.47
CA LEU A 254 -11.68 -9.34 6.50
C LEU A 254 -10.59 -10.39 6.75
N ALA A 255 -9.37 -9.96 7.10
CA ALA A 255 -8.27 -10.88 7.40
C ALA A 255 -7.22 -10.23 8.30
N PRO A 256 -6.59 -11.01 9.21
CA PRO A 256 -5.59 -10.49 10.15
C PRO A 256 -4.28 -10.05 9.49
N ASN A 257 -3.97 -10.57 8.30
CA ASN A 257 -2.76 -10.27 7.54
C ASN A 257 -2.90 -9.05 6.60
N ILE A 258 -4.00 -8.29 6.67
CA ILE A 258 -4.16 -7.06 5.90
C ILE A 258 -3.43 -5.91 6.61
N LEU A 259 -2.55 -5.23 5.85
CA LEU A 259 -1.90 -3.98 6.22
C LEU A 259 -2.44 -2.85 5.35
N LEU A 260 -3.13 -1.88 5.94
CA LEU A 260 -3.68 -0.74 5.22
C LEU A 260 -2.61 0.31 4.93
N ILE A 261 -2.68 0.89 3.74
CA ILE A 261 -1.88 2.03 3.31
C ILE A 261 -2.79 3.14 2.76
N ALA A 262 -3.80 3.53 3.55
CA ALA A 262 -4.74 4.58 3.17
C ALA A 262 -4.05 5.94 3.08
N GLY A 263 -3.74 6.37 1.86
CA GLY A 263 -3.06 7.64 1.57
C GLY A 263 -4.01 8.84 1.57
N THR A 264 -3.50 9.99 2.02
CA THR A 264 -4.21 11.27 2.00
C THR A 264 -3.23 12.44 1.91
N ARG A 265 -3.76 13.62 1.51
CA ARG A 265 -3.03 14.90 1.44
C ARG A 265 -3.29 15.80 2.65
N THR A 266 -4.21 15.44 3.56
CA THR A 266 -4.62 16.31 4.67
C THR A 266 -4.61 15.58 6.00
N ARG A 267 -4.28 16.29 7.08
CA ARG A 267 -4.31 15.74 8.44
C ARG A 267 -5.72 15.34 8.90
N ALA A 268 -6.76 16.05 8.43
CA ALA A 268 -8.14 15.69 8.73
C ALA A 268 -8.49 14.29 8.22
N HIS A 269 -8.23 14.02 6.93
CA HIS A 269 -8.45 12.69 6.37
C HIS A 269 -7.47 11.63 6.93
N LEU A 270 -6.25 12.02 7.35
CA LEU A 270 -5.36 11.09 8.06
C LEU A 270 -6.00 10.59 9.35
N THR A 271 -6.50 11.51 10.18
CA THR A 271 -7.19 11.17 11.44
C THR A 271 -8.42 10.31 11.18
N GLU A 272 -9.20 10.64 10.15
CA GLU A 272 -10.35 9.86 9.72
C GLU A 272 -9.95 8.43 9.32
N ASN A 273 -8.95 8.28 8.44
CA ASN A 273 -8.49 6.97 7.97
C ASN A 273 -7.96 6.10 9.11
N LEU A 274 -7.16 6.67 10.02
CA LEU A 274 -6.61 5.93 11.17
C LEU A 274 -7.71 5.53 12.15
N GLY A 275 -8.75 6.35 12.32
CA GLY A 275 -9.92 6.05 13.14
C GLY A 275 -10.72 4.83 12.67
N ALA A 276 -10.55 4.38 11.42
CA ALA A 276 -11.15 3.14 10.94
C ALA A 276 -10.75 1.91 11.77
N ALA A 277 -9.57 1.93 12.36
CA ALA A 277 -9.06 0.84 13.21
C ALA A 277 -9.87 0.64 14.52
N ASP A 278 -10.61 1.65 14.94
CA ASP A 278 -11.44 1.60 16.15
C ASP A 278 -12.88 1.11 15.84
N ILE A 279 -13.28 1.05 14.58
CA ILE A 279 -14.61 0.61 14.18
C ILE A 279 -14.71 -0.91 14.31
N ARG A 280 -15.80 -1.36 14.95
CA ARG A 280 -16.13 -2.78 15.07
C ARG A 280 -17.38 -3.08 14.26
N LEU A 281 -17.23 -3.99 13.29
CA LEU A 281 -18.36 -4.45 12.48
C LEU A 281 -19.04 -5.62 13.20
N ASP A 282 -20.37 -5.53 13.37
CA ASP A 282 -21.18 -6.67 13.79
C ASP A 282 -21.43 -7.63 12.60
N ASP A 283 -21.97 -8.83 12.86
CA ASP A 283 -22.21 -9.85 11.81
C ASP A 283 -23.21 -9.38 10.78
N ALA A 284 -24.18 -8.53 11.17
CA ALA A 284 -25.15 -7.95 10.24
C ALA A 284 -24.45 -7.01 9.26
N ALA A 285 -23.59 -6.09 9.75
CA ALA A 285 -22.80 -5.17 8.91
C ALA A 285 -21.85 -5.93 7.96
N ARG A 286 -21.16 -6.96 8.47
CA ARG A 286 -20.29 -7.83 7.64
C ARG A 286 -21.08 -8.48 6.51
N GLY A 287 -22.22 -9.07 6.84
CA GLY A 287 -23.08 -9.73 5.88
C GLY A 287 -23.64 -8.77 4.83
N GLU A 288 -24.04 -7.57 5.25
CA GLU A 288 -24.56 -6.53 4.37
C GLU A 288 -23.49 -6.04 3.38
N LEU A 289 -22.29 -5.67 3.85
CA LEU A 289 -21.17 -5.23 3.01
C LEU A 289 -20.68 -6.33 2.04
N THR A 290 -20.72 -7.59 2.48
CA THR A 290 -20.27 -8.71 1.66
C THR A 290 -21.22 -8.96 0.49
N ARG A 291 -22.54 -8.82 0.69
CA ARG A 291 -23.56 -9.11 -0.32
C ARG A 291 -23.85 -7.95 -1.26
N HIS A 292 -23.77 -6.72 -0.75
CA HIS A 292 -24.32 -5.55 -1.46
C HIS A 292 -23.42 -4.99 -2.55
N LEU A 293 -22.10 -5.05 -2.38
CA LEU A 293 -21.14 -4.57 -3.38
C LEU A 293 -20.52 -5.75 -4.13
N PRO A 294 -21.23 -6.30 -5.15
CA PRO A 294 -20.64 -7.33 -6.00
C PRO A 294 -19.46 -6.74 -6.75
N SER A 295 -18.44 -7.56 -6.99
CA SER A 295 -17.26 -7.20 -7.79
C SER A 295 -17.71 -6.66 -9.15
N ALA A 296 -17.84 -5.35 -9.28
CA ALA A 296 -17.96 -4.75 -10.60
C ALA A 296 -16.59 -4.98 -11.28
N ARG A 297 -16.57 -5.78 -12.32
CA ARG A 297 -15.41 -5.85 -13.22
C ARG A 297 -15.23 -4.44 -13.79
N ILE A 298 -14.25 -3.73 -13.29
CA ILE A 298 -13.83 -2.48 -13.88
C ILE A 298 -12.99 -2.85 -15.11
N THR A 299 -13.69 -3.11 -16.22
CA THR A 299 -13.07 -3.16 -17.53
C THR A 299 -12.73 -1.73 -17.92
N GLY A 300 -11.45 -1.41 -18.00
CA GLY A 300 -10.96 -0.15 -18.56
C GLY A 300 -10.19 0.76 -17.62
N ILE A 301 -9.12 0.27 -17.03
CA ILE A 301 -8.00 1.13 -16.62
C ILE A 301 -6.84 0.77 -17.57
N ARG A 302 -6.71 1.57 -18.62
CA ARG A 302 -5.49 1.62 -19.45
C ARG A 302 -4.49 2.58 -18.84
#